data_61703d535317b06627d11d066b9326ad
#
_entry.id   61703d535317b06627d11d066b9326ad
#
_cell.length_a   1.000
_cell.length_b   1.000
_cell.length_c   1.000
_cell.angle_alpha   90.00
_cell.angle_beta   90.00
_cell.angle_gamma   90.00
#
_symmetry.space_group_name_H-M   'P 1'
#
loop_
_entity.id
_entity.type
_entity.pdbx_description
1 polymer ?
#
loop_
_entity_poly.entity_id
_entity_poly.type
_entity_poly.pdbx_seq_one_letter_code
_entity_poly.pdbx_strand_id
1 'polypeptide(L)'
;LIINLGGGVVTDLGGFVASTFKRGIPFINIPTSLLAMVDASVGGKNGVDLGHIKNQIGVINLPELVLLDTDFLKTLPQEHLVSGLAEMLKHGLIHSHTYWERIKKVDFTNKGEFEKLIWDSVAIKKEIVAKDPFENNLRKTLNYGHTLGHAIESYFLENEDKTTLLHGEAVAIGIILATHISAESLGFPQNTLNDVTKTIMSHFPKQNFSKNDIDTVIKLLVFDKKNRNGKVLFVLLKDIGQYKTDCEVDNSFIYKAFEYYKNF
;
A
#
# COMPACT_ATOMS: atom_id res chain seq x y z
N LEU A 1 -11.88 -17.22 -21.47
CA LEU A 1 -12.15 -16.31 -20.38
C LEU A 1 -11.75 -16.97 -19.06
N ILE A 2 -11.05 -16.23 -18.19
CA ILE A 2 -10.83 -16.62 -16.78
C ILE A 2 -11.61 -15.65 -15.90
N ILE A 3 -12.22 -16.17 -14.83
CA ILE A 3 -12.88 -15.38 -13.78
C ILE A 3 -12.12 -15.61 -12.47
N ASN A 4 -11.51 -14.55 -11.94
CA ASN A 4 -10.72 -14.55 -10.70
C ASN A 4 -11.62 -14.11 -9.55
N LEU A 5 -12.12 -15.06 -8.76
CA LEU A 5 -12.94 -14.77 -7.57
C LEU A 5 -12.09 -15.00 -6.32
N GLY A 6 -11.71 -13.93 -5.61
CA GLY A 6 -10.90 -14.05 -4.40
C GLY A 6 -10.18 -12.77 -4.00
N GLY A 7 -9.25 -12.88 -3.07
CA GLY A 7 -8.38 -11.78 -2.64
C GLY A 7 -7.26 -11.45 -3.64
N GLY A 8 -6.32 -10.59 -3.23
CA GLY A 8 -5.23 -10.10 -4.09
C GLY A 8 -4.41 -11.19 -4.74
N VAL A 9 -4.04 -12.24 -3.99
CA VAL A 9 -3.28 -13.37 -4.55
C VAL A 9 -4.02 -14.03 -5.72
N VAL A 10 -5.33 -14.19 -5.61
CA VAL A 10 -6.16 -14.81 -6.67
C VAL A 10 -6.22 -13.89 -7.89
N THR A 11 -6.40 -12.59 -7.70
CA THR A 11 -6.47 -11.64 -8.82
C THR A 11 -5.13 -11.51 -9.54
N ASP A 12 -4.02 -11.46 -8.80
CA ASP A 12 -2.67 -11.33 -9.36
C ASP A 12 -2.23 -12.60 -10.11
N LEU A 13 -2.37 -13.76 -9.47
CA LEU A 13 -2.04 -15.06 -10.09
C LEU A 13 -2.95 -15.34 -11.29
N GLY A 14 -4.25 -15.16 -11.14
CA GLY A 14 -5.21 -15.42 -12.21
C GLY A 14 -5.02 -14.49 -13.41
N GLY A 15 -4.75 -13.19 -13.15
CA GLY A 15 -4.40 -12.23 -14.19
C GLY A 15 -3.09 -12.58 -14.89
N PHE A 16 -2.08 -13.05 -14.16
CA PHE A 16 -0.81 -13.52 -14.74
C PHE A 16 -1.01 -14.76 -15.60
N VAL A 17 -1.75 -15.76 -15.12
CA VAL A 17 -2.09 -16.97 -15.89
C VAL A 17 -2.88 -16.61 -17.16
N ALA A 18 -3.90 -15.75 -17.03
CA ALA A 18 -4.66 -15.28 -18.20
C ALA A 18 -3.78 -14.59 -19.24
N SER A 19 -2.84 -13.77 -18.77
CA SER A 19 -1.95 -13.00 -19.65
C SER A 19 -0.91 -13.85 -20.37
N THR A 20 -0.54 -15.00 -19.80
CA THR A 20 0.49 -15.88 -20.35
C THR A 20 -0.07 -17.09 -21.10
N PHE A 21 -1.25 -17.58 -20.69
CA PHE A 21 -1.91 -18.72 -21.36
C PHE A 21 -2.29 -18.36 -22.79
N LYS A 22 -1.85 -19.17 -23.75
CA LYS A 22 -2.06 -18.96 -25.20
C LYS A 22 -1.68 -17.55 -25.69
N ARG A 23 -0.70 -16.91 -25.08
CA ARG A 23 -0.24 -15.53 -25.33
C ARG A 23 -1.25 -14.44 -24.95
N GLY A 24 -2.16 -14.76 -24.06
CA GLY A 24 -3.19 -13.87 -23.51
C GLY A 24 -4.61 -14.32 -23.84
N ILE A 25 -5.44 -14.39 -22.81
CA ILE A 25 -6.89 -14.59 -22.93
C ILE A 25 -7.59 -13.57 -22.01
N PRO A 26 -8.84 -13.18 -22.31
CA PRO A 26 -9.61 -12.27 -21.46
C PRO A 26 -9.78 -12.80 -20.05
N PHE A 27 -9.82 -11.90 -19.07
CA PHE A 27 -10.12 -12.23 -17.68
C PHE A 27 -10.96 -11.16 -16.98
N ILE A 28 -11.67 -11.57 -15.93
CA ILE A 28 -12.50 -10.74 -15.07
C ILE A 28 -12.02 -10.93 -13.64
N ASN A 29 -11.91 -9.84 -12.87
CA ASN A 29 -11.62 -9.88 -11.45
C ASN A 29 -12.90 -9.62 -10.64
N ILE A 30 -13.17 -10.49 -9.65
CA ILE A 30 -14.21 -10.34 -8.64
C ILE A 30 -13.51 -10.38 -7.27
N PRO A 31 -12.96 -9.23 -6.81
CA PRO A 31 -12.22 -9.18 -5.56
C PRO A 31 -13.14 -9.38 -4.35
N THR A 32 -12.72 -10.21 -3.39
CA THR A 32 -13.51 -10.57 -2.20
C THR A 32 -12.92 -10.03 -0.89
N SER A 33 -11.77 -9.35 -0.94
CA SER A 33 -11.20 -8.65 0.20
C SER A 33 -11.09 -7.16 -0.08
N LEU A 34 -11.14 -6.31 0.97
CA LEU A 34 -11.05 -4.87 0.81
C LEU A 34 -9.76 -4.46 0.09
N LEU A 35 -8.62 -5.03 0.48
CA LEU A 35 -7.32 -4.78 -0.16
C LEU A 35 -7.38 -5.07 -1.68
N ALA A 36 -8.00 -6.18 -2.07
CA ALA A 36 -8.13 -6.51 -3.49
C ALA A 36 -9.08 -5.55 -4.21
N MET A 37 -10.18 -5.11 -3.57
CA MET A 37 -11.14 -4.18 -4.15
C MET A 37 -10.51 -2.82 -4.45
N VAL A 38 -9.76 -2.26 -3.50
CA VAL A 38 -9.23 -0.90 -3.60
C VAL A 38 -7.83 -0.84 -4.23
N ASP A 39 -7.11 -1.96 -4.25
CA ASP A 39 -5.74 -1.99 -4.73
C ASP A 39 -5.46 -3.10 -5.74
N ALA A 40 -5.30 -4.36 -5.35
CA ALA A 40 -4.72 -5.41 -6.18
C ALA A 40 -5.46 -5.66 -7.49
N SER A 41 -6.80 -5.70 -7.50
CA SER A 41 -7.58 -5.97 -8.74
C SER A 41 -7.59 -4.81 -9.74
N VAL A 42 -7.13 -3.61 -9.34
CA VAL A 42 -7.19 -2.37 -10.14
C VAL A 42 -5.79 -1.96 -10.59
N GLY A 43 -5.62 -1.79 -11.90
CA GLY A 43 -4.37 -1.23 -12.44
C GLY A 43 -3.49 -2.22 -13.22
N GLY A 44 -3.94 -3.48 -13.35
CA GLY A 44 -3.40 -4.45 -14.30
C GLY A 44 -1.98 -4.95 -13.98
N LYS A 45 -1.41 -4.66 -12.83
CA LYS A 45 -0.20 -5.33 -12.36
C LYS A 45 -0.58 -6.73 -11.92
N ASN A 46 -0.19 -7.74 -12.70
CA ASN A 46 -0.42 -9.14 -12.38
C ASN A 46 0.92 -9.84 -12.26
N GLY A 47 1.08 -10.71 -11.28
CA GLY A 47 2.38 -11.33 -11.08
C GLY A 47 2.38 -12.43 -10.04
N VAL A 48 3.55 -13.04 -9.93
CA VAL A 48 3.83 -14.10 -8.97
C VAL A 48 5.18 -13.83 -8.30
N ASP A 49 5.32 -14.35 -7.11
CA ASP A 49 6.56 -14.30 -6.36
C ASP A 49 7.59 -15.28 -6.96
N LEU A 50 8.86 -14.94 -6.83
CA LEU A 50 9.99 -15.82 -7.17
C LEU A 50 10.76 -16.11 -5.90
N GLY A 51 10.54 -17.29 -5.30
CA GLY A 51 11.05 -17.61 -4.00
C GLY A 51 10.55 -16.62 -2.95
N HIS A 52 11.46 -15.94 -2.27
CA HIS A 52 11.12 -14.96 -1.23
C HIS A 52 10.89 -13.52 -1.78
N ILE A 53 11.12 -13.31 -3.06
CA ILE A 53 11.03 -11.96 -3.65
C ILE A 53 9.65 -11.78 -4.27
N LYS A 54 8.87 -10.86 -3.70
CA LYS A 54 7.49 -10.57 -4.12
C LYS A 54 7.42 -9.97 -5.52
N ASN A 55 6.40 -10.39 -6.29
CA ASN A 55 6.01 -9.83 -7.59
C ASN A 55 7.17 -9.67 -8.59
N GLN A 56 8.15 -10.60 -8.61
CA GLN A 56 9.32 -10.53 -9.50
C GLN A 56 8.96 -10.86 -10.95
N ILE A 57 8.05 -11.78 -11.15
CA ILE A 57 7.60 -12.20 -12.47
C ILE A 57 6.20 -11.65 -12.65
N GLY A 58 6.01 -10.74 -13.60
CA GLY A 58 4.72 -10.11 -13.78
C GLY A 58 4.57 -9.43 -15.14
N VAL A 59 3.35 -9.04 -15.40
CA VAL A 59 2.92 -8.34 -16.61
C VAL A 59 2.02 -7.17 -16.23
N ILE A 60 1.92 -6.19 -17.12
CA ILE A 60 0.89 -5.15 -17.04
C ILE A 60 -0.18 -5.50 -18.07
N ASN A 61 -1.31 -6.03 -17.62
CA ASN A 61 -2.45 -6.39 -18.45
C ASN A 61 -3.74 -6.13 -17.68
N LEU A 62 -4.66 -5.35 -18.26
CA LEU A 62 -5.91 -4.98 -17.62
C LEU A 62 -6.94 -6.10 -17.76
N PRO A 63 -7.76 -6.35 -16.73
CA PRO A 63 -8.94 -7.19 -16.88
C PRO A 63 -9.99 -6.51 -17.78
N GLU A 64 -10.82 -7.31 -18.46
CA GLU A 64 -11.99 -6.80 -19.18
C GLU A 64 -13.00 -6.10 -18.25
N LEU A 65 -13.11 -6.60 -17.00
CA LEU A 65 -14.00 -6.10 -15.99
C LEU A 65 -13.44 -6.36 -14.59
N VAL A 66 -13.61 -5.38 -13.69
CA VAL A 66 -13.50 -5.58 -12.24
C VAL A 66 -14.90 -5.41 -11.66
N LEU A 67 -15.48 -6.49 -11.13
CA LEU A 67 -16.79 -6.49 -10.48
C LEU A 67 -16.61 -6.36 -8.97
N LEU A 68 -16.98 -5.21 -8.42
CA LEU A 68 -16.91 -4.92 -6.99
C LEU A 68 -18.29 -5.19 -6.35
N ASP A 69 -18.34 -6.17 -5.45
CA ASP A 69 -19.49 -6.46 -4.61
C ASP A 69 -19.06 -6.39 -3.14
N THR A 70 -19.49 -5.34 -2.45
CA THR A 70 -19.14 -5.09 -1.04
C THR A 70 -19.77 -6.10 -0.08
N ASP A 71 -20.73 -6.91 -0.53
CA ASP A 71 -21.32 -7.95 0.29
C ASP A 71 -20.33 -9.05 0.67
N PHE A 72 -19.25 -9.25 -0.10
CA PHE A 72 -18.14 -10.13 0.29
C PHE A 72 -17.44 -9.67 1.57
N LEU A 73 -17.45 -8.38 1.89
CA LEU A 73 -16.83 -7.86 3.09
C LEU A 73 -17.54 -8.25 4.39
N LYS A 74 -18.81 -8.70 4.31
CA LYS A 74 -19.59 -9.14 5.49
C LYS A 74 -18.98 -10.36 6.19
N THR A 75 -18.29 -11.21 5.44
CA THR A 75 -17.65 -12.43 5.95
C THR A 75 -16.13 -12.33 6.02
N LEU A 76 -15.57 -11.18 5.62
CA LEU A 76 -14.13 -10.94 5.70
C LEU A 76 -13.72 -10.74 7.17
N PRO A 77 -12.69 -11.45 7.67
CA PRO A 77 -12.16 -11.21 9.01
C PRO A 77 -11.74 -9.75 9.20
N GLN A 78 -11.95 -9.23 10.42
CA GLN A 78 -11.76 -7.81 10.73
C GLN A 78 -10.34 -7.34 10.44
N GLU A 79 -9.32 -8.16 10.71
CA GLU A 79 -7.91 -7.85 10.43
C GLU A 79 -7.65 -7.64 8.93
N HIS A 80 -8.31 -8.39 8.06
CA HIS A 80 -8.21 -8.22 6.61
C HIS A 80 -8.97 -6.99 6.11
N LEU A 81 -10.06 -6.62 6.77
CA LEU A 81 -10.78 -5.38 6.49
C LEU A 81 -9.91 -4.18 6.84
N VAL A 82 -9.31 -4.18 8.04
CA VAL A 82 -8.38 -3.14 8.48
C VAL A 82 -7.13 -3.09 7.59
N SER A 83 -6.60 -4.26 7.19
CA SER A 83 -5.47 -4.30 6.25
C SER A 83 -5.77 -3.55 4.94
N GLY A 84 -6.98 -3.71 4.37
CA GLY A 84 -7.38 -2.96 3.18
C GLY A 84 -7.53 -1.45 3.43
N LEU A 85 -7.89 -1.04 4.65
CA LEU A 85 -8.01 0.37 5.03
C LEU A 85 -6.68 1.13 4.86
N ALA A 86 -5.53 0.50 5.07
CA ALA A 86 -4.23 1.14 4.89
C ALA A 86 -4.07 1.76 3.49
N GLU A 87 -4.53 1.04 2.46
CA GLU A 87 -4.48 1.52 1.08
C GLU A 87 -5.45 2.70 0.85
N MET A 88 -6.63 2.66 1.46
CA MET A 88 -7.58 3.77 1.37
C MET A 88 -7.03 5.02 2.07
N LEU A 89 -6.39 4.88 3.22
CA LEU A 89 -5.70 5.97 3.92
C LEU A 89 -4.56 6.54 3.07
N LYS A 90 -3.75 5.67 2.45
CA LYS A 90 -2.72 6.08 1.49
C LYS A 90 -3.32 6.89 0.34
N HIS A 91 -4.41 6.43 -0.27
CA HIS A 91 -5.08 7.16 -1.35
C HIS A 91 -5.53 8.55 -0.90
N GLY A 92 -6.01 8.70 0.33
CA GLY A 92 -6.33 10.01 0.91
C GLY A 92 -5.12 10.94 0.96
N LEU A 93 -4.02 10.45 1.48
CA LEU A 93 -2.79 11.24 1.65
C LEU A 93 -2.17 11.70 0.33
N ILE A 94 -2.15 10.82 -0.68
CA ILE A 94 -1.52 11.14 -1.97
C ILE A 94 -2.42 11.94 -2.92
N HIS A 95 -3.73 12.06 -2.64
CA HIS A 95 -4.68 12.61 -3.58
C HIS A 95 -5.35 13.91 -3.12
N SER A 96 -6.09 13.90 -1.99
CA SER A 96 -6.84 15.10 -1.59
C SER A 96 -7.21 15.18 -0.12
N HIS A 97 -7.20 16.40 0.42
CA HIS A 97 -7.72 16.69 1.76
C HIS A 97 -9.19 16.28 1.94
N THR A 98 -10.03 16.46 0.94
CA THR A 98 -11.46 16.11 1.04
C THR A 98 -11.67 14.63 1.28
N TYR A 99 -10.94 13.76 0.57
CA TYR A 99 -11.05 12.33 0.80
C TYR A 99 -10.37 11.92 2.12
N TRP A 100 -9.21 12.52 2.48
CA TRP A 100 -8.55 12.31 3.77
C TRP A 100 -9.48 12.59 4.94
N GLU A 101 -10.17 13.75 4.96
CA GLU A 101 -11.08 14.14 6.04
C GLU A 101 -12.29 13.20 6.22
N ARG A 102 -12.66 12.47 5.18
CA ARG A 102 -13.73 11.47 5.23
C ARG A 102 -13.20 10.11 5.66
N ILE A 103 -12.11 9.63 5.05
CA ILE A 103 -11.59 8.29 5.30
C ILE A 103 -11.03 8.14 6.71
N LYS A 104 -10.42 9.17 7.30
CA LYS A 104 -9.93 9.11 8.68
C LYS A 104 -11.02 8.94 9.73
N LYS A 105 -12.29 9.16 9.37
CA LYS A 105 -13.48 8.97 10.21
C LYS A 105 -14.29 7.75 9.80
N VAL A 106 -13.67 6.80 9.12
CA VAL A 106 -14.34 5.61 8.61
C VAL A 106 -15.08 4.87 9.72
N ASP A 107 -16.33 4.56 9.43
CA ASP A 107 -17.17 3.69 10.25
C ASP A 107 -17.61 2.50 9.41
N PHE A 108 -17.05 1.35 9.68
CA PHE A 108 -17.34 0.11 8.97
C PHE A 108 -18.81 -0.36 9.13
N THR A 109 -19.51 0.14 10.18
CA THR A 109 -20.92 -0.22 10.43
C THR A 109 -21.87 0.60 9.57
N ASN A 110 -21.45 1.78 9.11
CA ASN A 110 -22.23 2.59 8.17
C ASN A 110 -22.00 2.15 6.73
N LYS A 111 -22.71 1.09 6.32
CA LYS A 111 -22.54 0.45 5.01
C LYS A 111 -22.56 1.44 3.84
N GLY A 112 -23.54 2.34 3.79
CA GLY A 112 -23.69 3.26 2.65
C GLY A 112 -22.55 4.26 2.51
N GLU A 113 -22.00 4.79 3.62
CA GLU A 113 -20.87 5.71 3.58
C GLU A 113 -19.56 4.92 3.30
N PHE A 114 -19.42 3.72 3.87
CA PHE A 114 -18.24 2.89 3.62
C PHE A 114 -18.14 2.47 2.15
N GLU A 115 -19.26 2.10 1.51
CA GLU A 115 -19.29 1.83 0.07
C GLU A 115 -18.86 3.02 -0.77
N LYS A 116 -19.29 4.24 -0.43
CA LYS A 116 -18.83 5.46 -1.10
C LYS A 116 -17.33 5.68 -0.94
N LEU A 117 -16.78 5.44 0.25
CA LEU A 117 -15.35 5.54 0.50
C LEU A 117 -14.54 4.53 -0.33
N ILE A 118 -15.04 3.30 -0.49
CA ILE A 118 -14.44 2.30 -1.38
C ILE A 118 -14.45 2.79 -2.83
N TRP A 119 -15.59 3.28 -3.32
CA TRP A 119 -15.72 3.82 -4.67
C TRP A 119 -14.78 4.97 -4.94
N ASP A 120 -14.69 5.93 -4.01
CA ASP A 120 -13.78 7.07 -4.13
C ASP A 120 -12.32 6.60 -4.16
N SER A 121 -11.96 5.61 -3.33
CA SER A 121 -10.63 5.00 -3.31
C SER A 121 -10.27 4.35 -4.65
N VAL A 122 -11.19 3.58 -5.20
CA VAL A 122 -11.03 2.95 -6.53
C VAL A 122 -10.92 4.00 -7.63
N ALA A 123 -11.73 5.06 -7.57
CA ALA A 123 -11.69 6.15 -8.54
C ALA A 123 -10.34 6.87 -8.53
N ILE A 124 -9.78 7.15 -7.35
CA ILE A 124 -8.44 7.72 -7.19
C ILE A 124 -7.38 6.83 -7.86
N LYS A 125 -7.38 5.55 -7.54
CA LYS A 125 -6.40 4.62 -8.14
C LYS A 125 -6.57 4.52 -9.66
N LYS A 126 -7.81 4.39 -10.13
CA LYS A 126 -8.13 4.35 -11.57
C LYS A 126 -7.61 5.59 -12.30
N GLU A 127 -7.82 6.78 -11.73
CA GLU A 127 -7.32 8.03 -12.31
C GLU A 127 -5.80 8.04 -12.43
N ILE A 128 -5.09 7.65 -11.36
CA ILE A 128 -3.63 7.60 -11.33
C ILE A 128 -3.10 6.60 -12.37
N VAL A 129 -3.68 5.41 -12.42
CA VAL A 129 -3.28 4.35 -13.37
C VAL A 129 -3.56 4.75 -14.82
N ALA A 130 -4.69 5.38 -15.08
CA ALA A 130 -5.04 5.84 -16.44
C ALA A 130 -4.06 6.90 -16.96
N LYS A 131 -3.56 7.77 -16.07
CA LYS A 131 -2.58 8.81 -16.43
C LYS A 131 -1.16 8.28 -16.58
N ASP A 132 -0.82 7.20 -15.89
CA ASP A 132 0.53 6.61 -15.91
C ASP A 132 0.48 5.07 -15.79
N PRO A 133 0.09 4.36 -16.86
CA PRO A 133 -0.07 2.90 -16.82
C PRO A 133 1.20 2.13 -16.45
N PHE A 134 2.37 2.66 -16.83
CA PHE A 134 3.67 2.00 -16.70
C PHE A 134 4.53 2.47 -15.51
N GLU A 135 3.95 3.30 -14.61
CA GLU A 135 4.62 3.75 -13.38
C GLU A 135 5.93 4.53 -13.63
N ASN A 136 5.94 5.38 -14.62
CA ASN A 136 7.09 6.22 -14.91
C ASN A 136 7.15 7.47 -14.01
N ASN A 137 6.00 8.02 -13.60
CA ASN A 137 5.87 9.27 -12.86
C ASN A 137 4.77 9.21 -11.79
N LEU A 138 3.53 9.62 -12.15
CA LEU A 138 2.40 9.79 -11.23
C LEU A 138 2.07 8.51 -10.46
N ARG A 139 2.06 7.36 -11.14
CA ARG A 139 1.71 6.07 -10.52
C ARG A 139 2.69 5.66 -9.41
N LYS A 140 3.92 6.20 -9.41
CA LYS A 140 4.86 6.01 -8.29
C LYS A 140 4.30 6.49 -6.96
N THR A 141 3.37 7.47 -6.94
CA THR A 141 2.73 7.95 -5.72
C THR A 141 2.02 6.86 -4.94
N LEU A 142 1.51 5.82 -5.62
CA LEU A 142 0.92 4.64 -5.00
C LEU A 142 1.93 3.85 -4.13
N ASN A 143 3.22 4.14 -4.25
CA ASN A 143 4.26 3.56 -3.41
C ASN A 143 4.53 4.36 -2.13
N TYR A 144 3.75 5.39 -1.81
CA TYR A 144 3.86 6.11 -0.55
C TYR A 144 3.70 5.16 0.64
N GLY A 145 4.65 5.17 1.56
CA GLY A 145 4.72 4.22 2.67
C GLY A 145 5.25 2.82 2.32
N HIS A 146 5.22 2.42 1.04
CA HIS A 146 5.54 1.05 0.64
C HIS A 146 7.03 0.71 0.69
N THR A 147 7.92 1.68 0.50
CA THR A 147 9.37 1.43 0.55
C THR A 147 9.77 0.83 1.92
N LEU A 148 9.37 1.46 3.02
CA LEU A 148 9.58 0.93 4.36
C LEU A 148 8.58 -0.19 4.69
N GLY A 149 7.33 -0.07 4.25
CA GLY A 149 6.30 -1.08 4.48
C GLY A 149 6.70 -2.48 3.99
N HIS A 150 7.18 -2.60 2.77
CA HIS A 150 7.63 -3.89 2.21
C HIS A 150 8.86 -4.45 2.94
N ALA A 151 9.82 -3.60 3.32
CA ALA A 151 10.97 -4.04 4.08
C ALA A 151 10.56 -4.55 5.47
N ILE A 152 9.61 -3.88 6.13
CA ILE A 152 9.04 -4.31 7.41
C ILE A 152 8.26 -5.62 7.23
N GLU A 153 7.42 -5.73 6.20
CA GLU A 153 6.65 -6.94 5.90
C GLU A 153 7.58 -8.14 5.70
N SER A 154 8.63 -7.98 4.88
CA SER A 154 9.64 -9.03 4.65
C SER A 154 10.38 -9.39 5.93
N TYR A 155 10.77 -8.41 6.72
CA TYR A 155 11.44 -8.65 8.01
C TYR A 155 10.59 -9.49 8.97
N PHE A 156 9.29 -9.17 9.11
CA PHE A 156 8.38 -9.92 9.97
C PHE A 156 8.04 -11.30 9.41
N LEU A 157 8.02 -11.46 8.08
CA LEU A 157 7.77 -12.75 7.43
C LEU A 157 8.93 -13.73 7.61
N GLU A 158 10.17 -13.23 7.59
CA GLU A 158 11.40 -14.05 7.69
C GLU A 158 11.84 -14.29 9.12
N ASN A 159 11.30 -13.57 10.10
CA ASN A 159 11.70 -13.65 11.50
C ASN A 159 10.73 -14.54 12.30
N GLU A 160 11.16 -15.74 12.66
CA GLU A 160 10.36 -16.71 13.42
C GLU A 160 9.96 -16.23 14.82
N ASP A 161 10.71 -15.26 15.40
CA ASP A 161 10.39 -14.65 16.71
C ASP A 161 9.32 -13.57 16.64
N LYS A 162 8.86 -13.19 15.46
CA LYS A 162 7.86 -12.14 15.23
C LYS A 162 6.57 -12.73 14.69
N THR A 163 5.43 -12.17 15.11
CA THR A 163 4.14 -12.48 14.50
C THR A 163 4.08 -11.84 13.11
N THR A 164 3.81 -12.62 12.09
CA THR A 164 3.67 -12.13 10.71
C THR A 164 2.65 -10.98 10.64
N LEU A 165 3.03 -9.89 10.00
CA LEU A 165 2.14 -8.77 9.73
C LEU A 165 1.37 -8.98 8.43
N LEU A 166 0.10 -8.56 8.42
CA LEU A 166 -0.62 -8.38 7.18
C LEU A 166 -0.02 -7.22 6.38
N HIS A 167 -0.14 -7.28 5.05
CA HIS A 167 0.39 -6.26 4.16
C HIS A 167 0.00 -4.83 4.59
N GLY A 168 -1.30 -4.60 4.86
CA GLY A 168 -1.77 -3.28 5.27
C GLY A 168 -1.23 -2.81 6.63
N GLU A 169 -0.92 -3.72 7.55
CA GLU A 169 -0.29 -3.37 8.83
C GLU A 169 1.13 -2.83 8.60
N ALA A 170 1.90 -3.50 7.75
CA ALA A 170 3.24 -3.07 7.39
C ALA A 170 3.23 -1.75 6.61
N VAL A 171 2.29 -1.59 5.67
CA VAL A 171 2.09 -0.35 4.90
C VAL A 171 1.67 0.80 5.82
N ALA A 172 0.79 0.57 6.80
CA ALA A 172 0.36 1.57 7.78
C ALA A 172 1.55 2.11 8.59
N ILE A 173 2.44 1.23 9.07
CA ILE A 173 3.69 1.63 9.71
C ILE A 173 4.54 2.45 8.73
N GLY A 174 4.73 1.94 7.52
CA GLY A 174 5.49 2.62 6.48
C GLY A 174 4.96 4.01 6.13
N ILE A 175 3.63 4.23 6.17
CA ILE A 175 3.00 5.54 5.98
C ILE A 175 3.39 6.49 7.12
N ILE A 176 3.32 6.07 8.39
CA ILE A 176 3.74 6.92 9.52
C ILE A 176 5.21 7.34 9.36
N LEU A 177 6.08 6.37 9.08
CA LEU A 177 7.51 6.63 8.91
C LEU A 177 7.79 7.57 7.72
N ALA A 178 7.16 7.34 6.57
CA ALA A 178 7.30 8.19 5.40
C ALA A 178 6.75 9.60 5.63
N THR A 179 5.67 9.75 6.42
CA THR A 179 5.10 11.06 6.78
C THR A 179 6.05 11.82 7.71
N HIS A 180 6.67 11.15 8.68
CA HIS A 180 7.70 11.79 9.52
C HIS A 180 8.92 12.21 8.68
N ILE A 181 9.42 11.35 7.79
CA ILE A 181 10.51 11.70 6.87
C ILE A 181 10.11 12.88 5.98
N SER A 182 8.86 12.94 5.53
CA SER A 182 8.32 14.07 4.76
C SER A 182 8.34 15.37 5.56
N ALA A 183 8.00 15.32 6.85
CA ALA A 183 8.04 16.50 7.74
C ALA A 183 9.49 17.02 7.91
N GLU A 184 10.44 16.14 8.17
CA GLU A 184 11.85 16.47 8.35
C GLU A 184 12.52 16.95 7.05
N SER A 185 12.17 16.37 5.90
CA SER A 185 12.88 16.59 4.63
C SER A 185 12.21 17.62 3.72
N LEU A 186 10.87 17.72 3.72
CA LEU A 186 10.11 18.56 2.80
C LEU A 186 9.21 19.57 3.50
N GLY A 187 9.18 19.59 4.84
CA GLY A 187 8.34 20.51 5.61
C GLY A 187 6.86 20.13 5.64
N PHE A 188 6.52 18.84 5.53
CA PHE A 188 5.13 18.40 5.72
C PHE A 188 4.59 18.90 7.07
N PRO A 189 3.34 19.43 7.13
CA PRO A 189 2.85 20.09 8.33
C PRO A 189 2.81 19.17 9.56
N GLN A 190 3.39 19.62 10.67
CA GLN A 190 3.49 18.81 11.90
C GLN A 190 2.13 18.43 12.49
N ASN A 191 1.13 19.33 12.39
CA ASN A 191 -0.22 19.02 12.85
C ASN A 191 -0.86 17.90 12.01
N THR A 192 -0.61 17.91 10.71
CA THR A 192 -1.08 16.85 9.80
C THR A 192 -0.35 15.53 10.05
N LEU A 193 0.97 15.55 10.31
CA LEU A 193 1.71 14.36 10.72
C LEU A 193 1.10 13.71 11.98
N ASN A 194 0.78 14.54 12.99
CA ASN A 194 0.15 14.05 14.22
C ASN A 194 -1.25 13.47 13.97
N ASP A 195 -2.05 14.11 13.09
CA ASP A 195 -3.38 13.63 12.68
C ASP A 195 -3.28 12.27 11.97
N VAL A 196 -2.36 12.15 11.02
CA VAL A 196 -2.08 10.90 10.28
C VAL A 196 -1.66 9.79 11.24
N THR A 197 -0.71 10.07 12.13
CA THR A 197 -0.21 9.06 13.08
C THR A 197 -1.31 8.60 14.04
N LYS A 198 -2.10 9.52 14.61
CA LYS A 198 -3.25 9.19 15.47
C LYS A 198 -4.28 8.35 14.72
N THR A 199 -4.63 8.74 13.52
CA THR A 199 -5.60 8.02 12.69
C THR A 199 -5.13 6.59 12.43
N ILE A 200 -3.88 6.39 12.02
CA ILE A 200 -3.35 5.05 11.74
C ILE A 200 -3.29 4.23 13.04
N MET A 201 -2.77 4.78 14.13
CA MET A 201 -2.65 4.06 15.41
C MET A 201 -4.00 3.74 16.06
N SER A 202 -5.10 4.39 15.67
CA SER A 202 -6.44 4.03 16.13
C SER A 202 -7.00 2.77 15.48
N HIS A 203 -6.45 2.34 14.34
CA HIS A 203 -6.89 1.16 13.60
C HIS A 203 -5.86 0.02 13.62
N PHE A 204 -4.58 0.34 13.70
CA PHE A 204 -3.48 -0.61 13.59
C PHE A 204 -2.70 -0.72 14.89
N PRO A 205 -2.45 -1.94 15.41
CA PRO A 205 -1.71 -2.14 16.64
C PRO A 205 -0.25 -1.70 16.47
N LYS A 206 0.26 -0.99 17.48
CA LYS A 206 1.65 -0.55 17.51
C LYS A 206 2.61 -1.72 17.60
N GLN A 207 3.64 -1.73 16.76
CA GLN A 207 4.70 -2.71 16.78
C GLN A 207 5.96 -2.17 17.46
N ASN A 208 6.71 -3.05 18.10
CA ASN A 208 7.97 -2.69 18.73
C ASN A 208 9.16 -3.06 17.86
N PHE A 209 10.07 -2.11 17.69
CA PHE A 209 11.31 -2.28 16.94
C PHE A 209 12.51 -2.01 17.86
N SER A 210 13.38 -3.00 18.00
CA SER A 210 14.71 -2.81 18.57
C SER A 210 15.63 -2.13 17.55
N LYS A 211 16.78 -1.66 17.98
CA LYS A 211 17.78 -1.11 17.05
C LYS A 211 18.20 -2.15 16.00
N ASN A 212 18.37 -3.41 16.39
CA ASN A 212 18.74 -4.48 15.48
C ASN A 212 17.64 -4.76 14.44
N ASP A 213 16.36 -4.66 14.82
CA ASP A 213 15.24 -4.78 13.89
C ASP A 213 15.31 -3.67 12.83
N ILE A 214 15.55 -2.42 13.25
CA ILE A 214 15.67 -1.27 12.35
C ILE A 214 16.85 -1.45 11.40
N ASP A 215 18.03 -1.86 11.92
CA ASP A 215 19.22 -2.12 11.11
C ASP A 215 18.95 -3.20 10.04
N THR A 216 18.17 -4.23 10.37
CA THR A 216 17.77 -5.30 9.44
C THR A 216 16.78 -4.79 8.39
N VAL A 217 15.76 -4.03 8.80
CA VAL A 217 14.82 -3.39 7.87
C VAL A 217 15.55 -2.48 6.87
N ILE A 218 16.53 -1.68 7.33
CA ILE A 218 17.33 -0.82 6.44
C ILE A 218 18.13 -1.64 5.44
N LYS A 219 18.71 -2.78 5.84
CA LYS A 219 19.42 -3.69 4.91
C LYS A 219 18.49 -4.25 3.83
N LEU A 220 17.24 -4.58 4.18
CA LEU A 220 16.26 -5.10 3.24
C LEU A 220 15.82 -4.06 2.20
N LEU A 221 15.92 -2.76 2.49
CA LEU A 221 15.61 -1.71 1.51
C LEU A 221 16.43 -1.80 0.24
N VAL A 222 17.65 -2.32 0.30
CA VAL A 222 18.55 -2.44 -0.87
C VAL A 222 18.00 -3.42 -1.91
N PHE A 223 17.16 -4.37 -1.50
CA PHE A 223 16.55 -5.37 -2.38
C PHE A 223 15.23 -4.90 -3.02
N ASP A 224 14.73 -3.70 -2.69
CA ASP A 224 13.52 -3.16 -3.34
C ASP A 224 13.79 -2.92 -4.84
N LYS A 225 12.90 -3.43 -5.70
CA LYS A 225 12.93 -3.28 -7.17
C LYS A 225 12.99 -1.84 -7.66
N LYS A 226 12.57 -0.89 -6.85
CA LYS A 226 12.53 0.54 -7.17
C LYS A 226 13.91 1.19 -7.11
N ASN A 227 14.92 0.46 -6.60
CA ASN A 227 16.29 0.97 -6.51
C ASN A 227 16.87 1.19 -7.91
N ARG A 228 17.35 2.40 -8.15
CA ARG A 228 18.12 2.75 -9.35
C ARG A 228 19.57 3.01 -8.94
N ASN A 229 20.51 2.32 -9.57
CA ASN A 229 21.96 2.47 -9.31
C ASN A 229 22.33 2.28 -7.82
N GLY A 230 21.65 1.34 -7.11
CA GLY A 230 21.94 1.05 -5.69
C GLY A 230 21.39 2.08 -4.69
N LYS A 231 20.56 3.03 -5.13
CA LYS A 231 19.92 4.03 -4.26
C LYS A 231 18.48 3.69 -3.99
N VAL A 232 18.09 3.73 -2.72
CA VAL A 232 16.70 3.55 -2.29
C VAL A 232 15.92 4.84 -2.52
N LEU A 233 14.85 4.75 -3.29
CA LEU A 233 14.03 5.90 -3.68
C LEU A 233 12.69 5.88 -2.95
N PHE A 234 12.32 7.03 -2.39
CA PHE A 234 11.09 7.24 -1.64
C PHE A 234 10.10 8.13 -2.41
N VAL A 235 8.83 7.93 -2.13
CA VAL A 235 7.80 8.93 -2.36
C VAL A 235 7.58 9.66 -1.04
N LEU A 236 7.67 10.98 -1.05
CA LEU A 236 7.46 11.85 0.10
C LEU A 236 6.40 12.91 -0.22
N LEU A 237 5.77 13.47 0.80
CA LEU A 237 4.75 14.49 0.66
C LEU A 237 5.24 15.84 1.18
N LYS A 238 4.84 16.93 0.51
CA LYS A 238 4.93 18.30 1.02
C LYS A 238 3.68 18.69 1.80
N ASP A 239 2.54 18.17 1.36
CA ASP A 239 1.22 18.28 1.98
C ASP A 239 0.33 17.16 1.42
N ILE A 240 -0.87 16.97 1.96
CA ILE A 240 -1.84 16.03 1.40
C ILE A 240 -2.10 16.40 -0.07
N GLY A 241 -1.95 15.42 -0.96
CA GLY A 241 -2.08 15.61 -2.41
C GLY A 241 -0.89 16.31 -3.08
N GLN A 242 0.15 16.71 -2.33
CA GLN A 242 1.36 17.32 -2.86
C GLN A 242 2.57 16.42 -2.61
N TYR A 243 3.02 15.74 -3.63
CA TYR A 243 4.05 14.71 -3.53
C TYR A 243 5.34 15.08 -4.28
N LYS A 244 6.41 14.39 -3.91
CA LYS A 244 7.68 14.31 -4.63
C LYS A 244 8.08 12.85 -4.74
N THR A 245 8.35 12.39 -5.96
CA THR A 245 8.83 11.03 -6.25
C THR A 245 10.35 11.00 -6.33
N ASP A 246 10.90 9.80 -6.31
CA ASP A 246 12.34 9.55 -6.49
C ASP A 246 13.22 10.34 -5.50
N CYS A 247 12.77 10.47 -4.24
CA CYS A 247 13.53 11.14 -3.19
C CYS A 247 14.58 10.19 -2.60
N GLU A 248 15.85 10.62 -2.59
CA GLU A 248 16.88 9.94 -1.80
C GLU A 248 16.73 10.33 -0.33
N VAL A 249 16.80 9.34 0.58
CA VAL A 249 16.66 9.52 2.01
C VAL A 249 17.87 8.93 2.71
N ASP A 250 18.56 9.75 3.53
CA ASP A 250 19.64 9.26 4.38
C ASP A 250 19.09 8.37 5.51
N ASN A 251 19.85 7.34 5.89
CA ASN A 251 19.45 6.42 6.94
C ASN A 251 19.18 7.11 8.28
N SER A 252 19.81 8.25 8.56
CA SER A 252 19.54 9.03 9.77
C SER A 252 18.09 9.48 9.89
N PHE A 253 17.43 9.82 8.78
CA PHE A 253 16.00 10.15 8.77
C PHE A 253 15.13 8.92 9.06
N ILE A 254 15.56 7.73 8.59
CA ILE A 254 14.85 6.49 8.88
C ILE A 254 14.91 6.17 10.37
N TYR A 255 16.09 6.26 11.00
CA TYR A 255 16.23 6.06 12.45
C TYR A 255 15.36 7.03 13.24
N LYS A 256 15.35 8.33 12.88
CA LYS A 256 14.50 9.34 13.52
C LYS A 256 13.01 9.02 13.36
N ALA A 257 12.59 8.53 12.20
CA ALA A 257 11.20 8.15 11.96
C ALA A 257 10.78 6.96 12.84
N PHE A 258 11.64 5.96 13.02
CA PHE A 258 11.38 4.85 13.97
C PHE A 258 11.38 5.34 15.42
N GLU A 259 12.24 6.27 15.78
CA GLU A 259 12.24 6.90 17.12
C GLU A 259 10.93 7.68 17.35
N TYR A 260 10.48 8.48 16.40
CA TYR A 260 9.19 9.14 16.43
C TYR A 260 8.05 8.12 16.62
N TYR A 261 8.00 7.08 15.78
CA TYR A 261 6.99 6.01 15.87
C TYR A 261 6.97 5.34 17.24
N LYS A 262 8.15 5.08 17.82
CA LYS A 262 8.30 4.49 19.16
C LYS A 262 7.76 5.39 20.25
N ASN A 263 7.96 6.70 20.17
CA ASN A 263 7.65 7.65 21.24
C ASN A 263 6.23 8.25 21.12
N PHE A 264 5.55 8.08 19.96
CA PHE A 264 4.17 8.50 19.77
C PHE A 264 3.20 7.56 20.48
#